data_77dd3a524bfa15d3175183f6537cbc23
#
_entry.id   77dd3a524bfa15d3175183f6537cbc23
#
_cell.length_a   1.000
_cell.length_b   1.000
_cell.length_c   1.000
_cell.angle_alpha   90.00
_cell.angle_beta   90.00
_cell.angle_gamma   90.00
#
_symmetry.space_group_name_H-M   'P 1'
#
loop_
_entity.id
_entity.type
_entity.pdbx_description
1 polymer ?
#
loop_
_entity_poly.entity_id
_entity_poly.type
_entity_poly.pdbx_seq_one_letter_code
_entity_poly.pdbx_strand_id
1 'polypeptide(L)'
;MVPPLAADIDGTLTRPDKSIDPRVFDAIRGWDAPVVIATGKSFPYPVGLCEFLGVPINVIAENGGAVYVETLDEVVYNGDPAGADAVRAAYLDAGYEIGWGAVDMINRWRETELAVAREQPLEPLVQIAEEHGLEVVDTGYAYHVKSPDVDKGRGLETAARGLG
;
A
#
# COMPACT_ATOMS: atom_id res chain seq x y z
N MET A 1 21.68 -18.43 -10.78
CA MET A 1 21.14 -17.73 -9.59
C MET A 1 19.75 -17.25 -9.94
N VAL A 2 18.74 -17.63 -9.16
CA VAL A 2 17.36 -17.18 -9.36
C VAL A 2 17.25 -15.74 -8.79
N PRO A 3 16.72 -14.76 -9.53
CA PRO A 3 16.57 -13.39 -9.02
C PRO A 3 15.45 -13.30 -7.96
N PRO A 4 15.49 -12.32 -7.07
CA PRO A 4 14.35 -12.01 -6.21
C PRO A 4 13.08 -11.73 -7.04
N LEU A 5 11.94 -12.13 -6.50
CA LEU A 5 10.62 -11.92 -7.11
C LEU A 5 9.88 -10.81 -6.38
N ALA A 6 9.43 -9.79 -7.09
CA ALA A 6 8.45 -8.84 -6.58
C ALA A 6 7.10 -9.08 -7.28
N ALA A 7 6.05 -9.29 -6.51
CA ALA A 7 4.71 -9.59 -7.02
C ALA A 7 3.67 -8.64 -6.45
N ASP A 8 2.83 -8.06 -7.32
CA ASP A 8 1.63 -7.32 -6.91
C ASP A 8 0.51 -8.31 -6.56
N ILE A 9 -0.42 -7.89 -5.72
CA ILE A 9 -1.59 -8.70 -5.35
C ILE A 9 -2.67 -8.59 -6.42
N ASP A 10 -3.22 -7.39 -6.59
CA ASP A 10 -4.41 -7.19 -7.43
C ASP A 10 -4.09 -7.30 -8.93
N GLY A 11 -4.72 -8.25 -9.59
CA GLY A 11 -4.53 -8.49 -11.02
C GLY A 11 -3.25 -9.24 -11.39
N THR A 12 -2.40 -9.59 -10.41
CA THR A 12 -1.19 -10.43 -10.59
C THR A 12 -1.37 -11.77 -9.90
N LEU A 13 -1.55 -11.76 -8.58
CA LEU A 13 -1.78 -12.96 -7.78
C LEU A 13 -3.28 -13.28 -7.69
N THR A 14 -4.13 -12.30 -7.91
CA THR A 14 -5.59 -12.48 -7.90
C THR A 14 -6.18 -12.58 -9.29
N ARG A 15 -7.30 -13.29 -9.37
CA ARG A 15 -8.21 -13.35 -10.51
C ARG A 15 -9.05 -12.07 -10.58
N PRO A 16 -9.84 -11.87 -11.66
CA PRO A 16 -10.75 -10.73 -11.78
C PRO A 16 -11.79 -10.63 -10.66
N ASP A 17 -12.17 -11.75 -10.07
CA ASP A 17 -13.10 -11.83 -8.93
C ASP A 17 -12.45 -11.55 -7.57
N LYS A 18 -11.17 -11.15 -7.56
CA LYS A 18 -10.34 -10.88 -6.38
C LYS A 18 -9.89 -12.11 -5.59
N SER A 19 -10.28 -13.32 -5.98
CA SER A 19 -9.76 -14.54 -5.36
C SER A 19 -8.31 -14.78 -5.75
N ILE A 20 -7.52 -15.38 -4.85
CA ILE A 20 -6.17 -15.85 -5.15
C ILE A 20 -6.25 -17.06 -6.08
N ASP A 21 -5.47 -17.10 -7.14
CA ASP A 21 -5.32 -18.31 -7.96
C ASP A 21 -4.54 -19.36 -7.15
N PRO A 22 -5.09 -20.58 -6.92
CA PRO A 22 -4.40 -21.61 -6.13
C PRO A 22 -2.99 -21.96 -6.65
N ARG A 23 -2.74 -21.80 -7.95
CA ARG A 23 -1.42 -22.08 -8.54
C ARG A 23 -0.31 -21.12 -8.02
N VAL A 24 -0.71 -19.96 -7.50
CA VAL A 24 0.20 -18.97 -6.92
C VAL A 24 0.93 -19.56 -5.71
N PHE A 25 0.24 -20.37 -4.89
CA PHE A 25 0.82 -20.95 -3.68
C PHE A 25 2.04 -21.81 -4.00
N ASP A 26 1.92 -22.72 -4.96
CA ASP A 26 3.02 -23.60 -5.35
C ASP A 26 4.13 -22.84 -6.08
N ALA A 27 3.77 -21.89 -6.95
CA ALA A 27 4.73 -21.10 -7.70
C ALA A 27 5.61 -20.23 -6.77
N ILE A 28 5.01 -19.55 -5.79
CA ILE A 28 5.73 -18.69 -4.86
C ILE A 28 6.55 -19.51 -3.86
N ARG A 29 5.99 -20.59 -3.31
CA ARG A 29 6.71 -21.49 -2.41
C ARG A 29 7.92 -22.17 -3.06
N GLY A 30 7.82 -22.46 -4.35
CA GLY A 30 8.90 -23.05 -5.13
C GLY A 30 9.94 -22.07 -5.68
N TRP A 31 9.83 -20.77 -5.32
CA TRP A 31 10.79 -19.78 -5.80
C TRP A 31 12.06 -19.77 -4.94
N ASP A 32 13.20 -20.13 -5.54
CA ASP A 32 14.49 -20.30 -4.82
C ASP A 32 15.26 -18.98 -4.58
N ALA A 33 14.53 -17.88 -4.34
CA ALA A 33 15.08 -16.56 -4.02
C ALA A 33 14.08 -15.76 -3.18
N PRO A 34 14.48 -14.64 -2.56
CA PRO A 34 13.54 -13.80 -1.80
C PRO A 34 12.31 -13.39 -2.61
N VAL A 35 11.15 -13.46 -1.97
CA VAL A 35 9.88 -12.99 -2.52
C VAL A 35 9.45 -11.74 -1.75
N VAL A 36 9.03 -10.71 -2.48
CA VAL A 36 8.49 -9.45 -1.95
C VAL A 36 7.07 -9.28 -2.48
N ILE A 37 6.10 -9.11 -1.59
CA ILE A 37 4.73 -8.78 -1.98
C ILE A 37 4.55 -7.27 -1.96
N ALA A 38 4.26 -6.67 -3.11
CA ALA A 38 4.09 -5.22 -3.28
C ALA A 38 2.65 -4.88 -3.62
N THR A 39 2.02 -3.97 -2.86
CA THR A 39 0.60 -3.66 -3.04
C THR A 39 0.26 -2.22 -2.67
N GLY A 40 -0.85 -1.70 -3.22
CA GLY A 40 -1.50 -0.47 -2.73
C GLY A 40 -2.35 -0.65 -1.48
N LYS A 41 -2.48 -1.88 -0.96
CA LYS A 41 -3.21 -2.16 0.28
C LYS A 41 -2.33 -1.87 1.50
N SER A 42 -2.98 -1.70 2.66
CA SER A 42 -2.29 -1.59 3.96
C SER A 42 -1.66 -2.91 4.42
N PHE A 43 -0.75 -2.86 5.38
CA PHE A 43 0.07 -3.98 5.85
C PHE A 43 -0.66 -5.30 6.15
N PRO A 44 -1.84 -5.34 6.79
CA PRO A 44 -2.48 -6.63 7.11
C PRO A 44 -2.68 -7.54 5.90
N TYR A 45 -2.90 -6.98 4.71
CA TYR A 45 -3.12 -7.76 3.50
C TYR A 45 -1.87 -8.50 3.01
N PRO A 46 -0.74 -7.83 2.72
CA PRO A 46 0.46 -8.52 2.25
C PRO A 46 1.12 -9.36 3.37
N VAL A 47 1.05 -8.94 4.62
CA VAL A 47 1.57 -9.71 5.77
C VAL A 47 0.82 -11.03 5.89
N GLY A 48 -0.52 -11.00 5.96
CA GLY A 48 -1.34 -12.22 6.02
C GLY A 48 -1.14 -13.10 4.80
N LEU A 49 -0.94 -12.52 3.62
CA LEU A 49 -0.67 -13.30 2.41
C LEU A 49 0.68 -14.02 2.50
N CYS A 50 1.75 -13.38 2.97
CA CYS A 50 3.04 -14.03 3.18
C CYS A 50 2.92 -15.21 4.16
N GLU A 51 2.20 -15.03 5.27
CA GLU A 51 1.95 -16.10 6.24
C GLU A 51 1.21 -17.29 5.62
N PHE A 52 0.14 -17.04 4.85
CA PHE A 52 -0.61 -18.10 4.18
C PHE A 52 0.17 -18.78 3.05
N LEU A 53 1.02 -18.03 2.36
CA LEU A 53 1.95 -18.56 1.37
C LEU A 53 3.08 -19.37 2.01
N GLY A 54 3.39 -19.14 3.29
CA GLY A 54 4.49 -19.79 4.00
C GLY A 54 5.87 -19.29 3.54
N VAL A 55 5.98 -17.99 3.26
CA VAL A 55 7.21 -17.31 2.88
C VAL A 55 7.58 -16.23 3.90
N PRO A 56 8.86 -15.79 3.98
CA PRO A 56 9.27 -14.68 4.82
C PRO A 56 8.45 -13.42 4.55
N ILE A 57 8.20 -12.62 5.59
CA ILE A 57 7.43 -11.38 5.48
C ILE A 57 8.31 -10.28 4.90
N ASN A 58 8.32 -10.17 3.58
CA ASN A 58 8.94 -9.06 2.85
C ASN A 58 7.84 -8.35 2.07
N VAL A 59 7.44 -7.18 2.51
CA VAL A 59 6.23 -6.53 2.00
C VAL A 59 6.44 -5.04 1.75
N ILE A 60 5.82 -4.58 0.68
CA ILE A 60 5.70 -3.17 0.32
C ILE A 60 4.21 -2.87 0.32
N ALA A 61 3.77 -2.07 1.27
CA ALA A 61 2.40 -1.65 1.44
C ALA A 61 2.20 -0.20 0.98
N GLU A 62 0.95 0.19 0.79
CA GLU A 62 0.55 1.57 0.52
C GLU A 62 1.34 2.19 -0.64
N ASN A 63 1.40 1.46 -1.77
CA ASN A 63 2.10 1.90 -2.98
C ASN A 63 3.56 2.31 -2.75
N GLY A 64 4.24 1.70 -1.79
CA GLY A 64 5.63 2.00 -1.46
C GLY A 64 5.81 2.89 -0.25
N GLY A 65 4.72 3.40 0.34
CA GLY A 65 4.75 4.29 1.50
C GLY A 65 5.30 3.64 2.76
N ALA A 66 5.03 2.36 2.94
CA ALA A 66 5.48 1.58 4.08
C ALA A 66 6.08 0.24 3.63
N VAL A 67 7.27 -0.08 4.12
CA VAL A 67 8.04 -1.26 3.73
C VAL A 67 8.49 -2.02 4.98
N TYR A 68 8.29 -3.32 4.98
CA TYR A 68 8.87 -4.21 5.98
C TYR A 68 9.61 -5.36 5.29
N VAL A 69 10.82 -5.62 5.73
CA VAL A 69 11.64 -6.76 5.31
C VAL A 69 12.11 -7.48 6.57
N GLU A 70 11.86 -8.78 6.66
CA GLU A 70 12.12 -9.57 7.86
C GLU A 70 13.56 -9.42 8.40
N THR A 71 14.53 -9.27 7.49
CA THR A 71 15.95 -9.08 7.87
C THR A 71 16.24 -7.72 8.49
N LEU A 72 15.43 -6.70 8.25
CA LEU A 72 15.58 -5.37 8.87
C LEU A 72 14.94 -5.31 10.27
N ASP A 73 13.88 -6.11 10.47
CA ASP A 73 13.06 -6.14 11.71
C ASP A 73 12.54 -4.75 12.13
N GLU A 74 12.30 -3.90 11.14
CA GLU A 74 11.70 -2.57 11.31
C GLU A 74 10.82 -2.19 10.13
N VAL A 75 9.83 -1.32 10.36
CA VAL A 75 9.05 -0.70 9.29
C VAL A 75 9.76 0.56 8.83
N VAL A 76 10.08 0.62 7.55
CA VAL A 76 10.64 1.81 6.92
C VAL A 76 9.51 2.59 6.24
N TYR A 77 9.28 3.82 6.66
CA TYR A 77 8.32 4.71 6.04
C TYR A 77 9.00 5.58 4.98
N ASN A 78 8.59 5.41 3.72
CA ASN A 78 8.93 6.33 2.63
C ASN A 78 7.89 7.46 2.50
N GLY A 79 6.66 7.21 2.96
CA GLY A 79 5.58 8.19 3.05
C GLY A 79 5.56 8.94 4.39
N ASP A 80 4.69 9.92 4.49
CA ASP A 80 4.51 10.75 5.69
C ASP A 80 3.22 10.38 6.45
N PRO A 81 3.30 9.61 7.56
CA PRO A 81 2.14 9.25 8.35
C PRO A 81 1.42 10.48 8.94
N ALA A 82 2.15 11.47 9.39
CA ALA A 82 1.57 12.68 9.99
C ALA A 82 0.81 13.53 8.96
N GLY A 83 1.35 13.61 7.73
CA GLY A 83 0.72 14.32 6.63
C GLY A 83 -0.60 13.69 6.20
N ALA A 84 -0.66 12.38 6.08
CA ALA A 84 -1.89 11.64 5.72
C ALA A 84 -3.00 11.87 6.77
N ASP A 85 -2.68 11.78 8.06
CA ASP A 85 -3.62 12.04 9.14
C ASP A 85 -4.08 13.51 9.17
N ALA A 86 -3.18 14.45 8.92
CA ALA A 86 -3.51 15.88 8.86
C ALA A 86 -4.48 16.21 7.73
N VAL A 87 -4.27 15.66 6.53
CA VAL A 87 -5.21 15.82 5.41
C VAL A 87 -6.57 15.22 5.74
N ARG A 88 -6.61 14.04 6.35
CA ARG A 88 -7.86 13.41 6.79
C ARG A 88 -8.64 14.33 7.73
N ALA A 89 -7.98 14.83 8.76
CA ALA A 89 -8.60 15.74 9.74
C ALA A 89 -9.11 17.02 9.08
N ALA A 90 -8.30 17.68 8.26
CA ALA A 90 -8.67 18.91 7.58
C ALA A 90 -9.85 18.73 6.60
N TYR A 91 -9.88 17.60 5.88
CA TYR A 91 -10.95 17.30 4.94
C TYR A 91 -12.29 17.05 5.65
N LEU A 92 -12.26 16.32 6.77
CA LEU A 92 -13.44 16.12 7.63
C LEU A 92 -13.91 17.42 8.29
N ASP A 93 -12.98 18.25 8.80
CA ASP A 93 -13.29 19.53 9.43
C ASP A 93 -13.89 20.54 8.43
N ALA A 94 -13.54 20.43 7.15
CA ALA A 94 -14.15 21.19 6.08
C ALA A 94 -15.57 20.72 5.70
N GLY A 95 -16.09 19.67 6.35
CA GLY A 95 -17.43 19.15 6.18
C GLY A 95 -17.56 18.09 5.07
N TYR A 96 -16.47 17.56 4.56
CA TYR A 96 -16.47 16.48 3.58
C TYR A 96 -16.43 15.11 4.26
N GLU A 97 -16.71 14.05 3.50
CA GLU A 97 -16.68 12.67 3.98
C GLU A 97 -15.57 11.88 3.27
N ILE A 98 -15.03 10.85 3.93
CA ILE A 98 -14.07 9.93 3.29
C ILE A 98 -14.77 8.94 2.35
N GLY A 99 -16.03 8.61 2.63
CA GLY A 99 -16.90 7.87 1.71
C GLY A 99 -16.91 6.34 1.87
N TRP A 100 -16.23 5.78 2.89
CA TRP A 100 -16.18 4.33 3.12
C TRP A 100 -17.11 3.83 4.22
N GLY A 101 -18.07 4.66 4.64
CA GLY A 101 -19.01 4.35 5.72
C GLY A 101 -18.39 4.49 7.11
N ALA A 102 -19.21 4.19 8.15
CA ALA A 102 -18.87 4.50 9.53
C ALA A 102 -17.65 3.75 10.09
N VAL A 103 -17.35 2.55 9.59
CA VAL A 103 -16.23 1.74 10.09
C VAL A 103 -14.93 1.98 9.30
N ASP A 104 -15.03 2.48 8.09
CA ASP A 104 -13.88 2.76 7.20
C ASP A 104 -12.79 1.69 7.22
N MET A 105 -13.14 0.48 6.78
CA MET A 105 -12.20 -0.64 6.71
C MET A 105 -11.07 -0.40 5.68
N ILE A 106 -11.24 0.57 4.78
CA ILE A 106 -10.22 0.88 3.75
C ILE A 106 -9.03 1.61 4.36
N ASN A 107 -9.28 2.56 5.27
CA ASN A 107 -8.20 3.35 5.90
C ASN A 107 -7.79 2.85 7.29
N ARG A 108 -8.50 1.88 7.85
CA ARG A 108 -8.30 1.47 9.24
C ARG A 108 -6.86 1.14 9.61
N TRP A 109 -6.10 0.59 8.69
CA TRP A 109 -4.71 0.17 8.91
C TRP A 109 -3.73 0.87 7.95
N ARG A 110 -4.15 1.97 7.30
CA ARG A 110 -3.25 2.80 6.50
C ARG A 110 -2.47 3.73 7.42
N GLU A 111 -1.20 3.89 7.11
CA GLU A 111 -0.28 4.70 7.90
C GLU A 111 0.27 5.90 7.11
N THR A 112 0.53 5.74 5.82
CA THR A 112 1.21 6.76 4.99
C THR A 112 0.35 7.32 3.88
N GLU A 113 -0.83 6.76 3.68
CA GLU A 113 -1.80 7.17 2.68
C GLU A 113 -3.20 7.34 3.28
N LEU A 114 -3.99 8.20 2.67
CA LEU A 114 -5.43 8.27 2.84
C LEU A 114 -6.12 7.89 1.54
N ALA A 115 -7.02 6.92 1.56
CA ALA A 115 -7.88 6.59 0.43
C ALA A 115 -9.26 7.25 0.63
N VAL A 116 -9.69 8.06 -0.33
CA VAL A 116 -11.01 8.73 -0.34
C VAL A 116 -11.84 8.14 -1.48
N ALA A 117 -13.10 7.87 -1.23
CA ALA A 117 -14.00 7.32 -2.25
C ALA A 117 -14.18 8.32 -3.41
N ARG A 118 -14.25 7.81 -4.65
CA ARG A 118 -14.29 8.64 -5.86
C ARG A 118 -15.57 9.46 -6.01
N GLU A 119 -16.61 9.15 -5.26
CA GLU A 119 -17.86 9.92 -5.18
C GLU A 119 -17.69 11.22 -4.40
N GLN A 120 -16.60 11.36 -3.66
CA GLN A 120 -16.28 12.56 -2.90
C GLN A 120 -15.67 13.66 -3.79
N PRO A 121 -15.83 14.94 -3.44
CA PRO A 121 -15.32 16.03 -4.27
C PRO A 121 -13.78 16.04 -4.30
N LEU A 122 -13.24 15.95 -5.51
CA LEU A 122 -11.80 15.87 -5.74
C LEU A 122 -11.09 17.20 -5.52
N GLU A 123 -11.66 18.32 -6.02
CA GLU A 123 -10.97 19.63 -5.99
C GLU A 123 -10.60 20.09 -4.57
N PRO A 124 -11.51 20.06 -3.57
CA PRO A 124 -11.14 20.39 -2.19
C PRO A 124 -10.09 19.43 -1.61
N LEU A 125 -10.15 18.13 -1.97
CA LEU A 125 -9.17 17.15 -1.51
C LEU A 125 -7.76 17.47 -2.04
N VAL A 126 -7.65 17.83 -3.32
CA VAL A 126 -6.37 18.23 -3.93
C VAL A 126 -5.81 19.45 -3.23
N GLN A 127 -6.63 20.49 -3.03
CA GLN A 127 -6.20 21.72 -2.37
C GLN A 127 -5.67 21.43 -0.95
N ILE A 128 -6.43 20.69 -0.15
CA ILE A 128 -6.03 20.34 1.22
C ILE A 128 -4.76 19.46 1.22
N ALA A 129 -4.65 18.52 0.31
CA ALA A 129 -3.45 17.68 0.21
C ALA A 129 -2.20 18.51 -0.10
N GLU A 130 -2.28 19.44 -1.07
CA GLU A 130 -1.18 20.33 -1.44
C GLU A 130 -0.75 21.25 -0.28
N GLU A 131 -1.69 21.76 0.50
CA GLU A 131 -1.40 22.57 1.71
C GLU A 131 -0.59 21.78 2.76
N HIS A 132 -0.67 20.44 2.74
CA HIS A 132 0.07 19.55 3.63
C HIS A 132 1.28 18.88 2.94
N GLY A 133 1.65 19.33 1.73
CA GLY A 133 2.78 18.78 0.99
C GLY A 133 2.56 17.39 0.41
N LEU A 134 1.30 16.97 0.25
CA LEU A 134 0.90 15.70 -0.31
C LEU A 134 0.27 15.88 -1.69
N GLU A 135 0.17 14.80 -2.45
CA GLU A 135 -0.50 14.75 -3.75
C GLU A 135 -1.70 13.81 -3.73
N VAL A 136 -2.61 14.01 -4.67
CA VAL A 136 -3.75 13.12 -4.88
C VAL A 136 -3.60 12.37 -6.20
N VAL A 137 -3.68 11.05 -6.15
CA VAL A 137 -3.64 10.17 -7.32
C VAL A 137 -4.95 9.43 -7.47
N ASP A 138 -5.61 9.58 -8.62
CA ASP A 138 -6.80 8.76 -8.96
C ASP A 138 -6.34 7.41 -9.53
N THR A 139 -6.60 6.34 -8.80
CA THR A 139 -6.25 4.97 -9.20
C THR A 139 -7.38 4.27 -9.97
N GLY A 140 -8.49 4.95 -10.23
CA GLY A 140 -9.70 4.35 -10.79
C GLY A 140 -10.57 3.61 -9.76
N TYR A 141 -10.00 3.29 -8.60
CA TYR A 141 -10.70 2.70 -7.46
C TYR A 141 -10.99 3.73 -6.36
N ALA A 142 -10.00 4.56 -6.02
CA ALA A 142 -10.07 5.60 -5.00
C ALA A 142 -9.16 6.76 -5.36
N TYR A 143 -9.37 7.91 -4.74
CA TYR A 143 -8.39 8.98 -4.66
C TYR A 143 -7.41 8.67 -3.52
N HIS A 144 -6.15 8.46 -3.86
CA HIS A 144 -5.08 8.22 -2.88
C HIS A 144 -4.35 9.53 -2.59
N VAL A 145 -4.39 9.98 -1.35
CA VAL A 145 -3.59 11.09 -0.84
C VAL A 145 -2.30 10.49 -0.28
N LYS A 146 -1.15 10.89 -0.82
CA LYS A 146 0.13 10.28 -0.50
C LYS A 146 1.28 11.29 -0.64
N SER A 147 2.45 10.93 -0.12
CA SER A 147 3.66 11.72 -0.33
C SER A 147 4.08 11.71 -1.80
N PRO A 148 4.51 12.86 -2.36
CA PRO A 148 5.11 12.91 -3.68
C PRO A 148 6.34 12.00 -3.76
N ASP A 149 6.67 11.53 -4.96
CA ASP A 149 7.84 10.68 -5.23
C ASP A 149 7.86 9.33 -4.48
N VAL A 150 6.75 8.94 -3.88
CA VAL A 150 6.56 7.62 -3.27
C VAL A 150 5.71 6.76 -4.18
N ASP A 151 6.28 5.65 -4.63
CA ASP A 151 5.63 4.63 -5.44
C ASP A 151 6.18 3.24 -5.12
N LYS A 152 5.65 2.21 -5.77
CA LYS A 152 6.13 0.83 -5.58
C LYS A 152 7.61 0.67 -5.97
N GLY A 153 8.12 1.46 -6.93
CA GLY A 153 9.54 1.45 -7.31
C GLY A 153 10.42 1.93 -6.15
N ARG A 154 10.05 3.04 -5.51
CA ARG A 154 10.72 3.51 -4.29
C ARG A 154 10.66 2.47 -3.16
N GLY A 155 9.52 1.82 -2.99
CA GLY A 155 9.38 0.72 -2.05
C GLY A 155 10.32 -0.45 -2.37
N LEU A 156 10.45 -0.83 -3.63
CA LEU A 156 11.37 -1.88 -4.09
C LEU A 156 12.84 -1.54 -3.82
N GLU A 157 13.25 -0.29 -4.05
CA GLU A 157 14.60 0.16 -3.69
C GLU A 157 14.89 0.02 -2.18
N THR A 158 13.89 0.35 -1.36
CA THR A 158 13.98 0.20 0.10
C THR A 158 14.05 -1.27 0.49
N ALA A 159 13.20 -2.13 -0.05
CA ALA A 159 13.21 -3.56 0.21
C ALA A 159 14.51 -4.22 -0.26
N ALA A 160 15.03 -3.85 -1.43
CA ALA A 160 16.27 -4.40 -1.98
C ALA A 160 17.48 -4.11 -1.06
N ARG A 161 17.55 -2.93 -0.47
CA ARG A 161 18.60 -2.61 0.52
C ARG A 161 18.52 -3.50 1.77
N GLY A 162 17.33 -3.89 2.18
CA GLY A 162 17.11 -4.79 3.31
C GLY A 162 17.41 -6.26 3.01
N LEU A 163 17.28 -6.67 1.75
CA LEU A 163 17.54 -8.04 1.33
C LEU A 163 19.01 -8.32 0.99
N GLY A 164 19.83 -7.30 0.81
CA GLY A 164 21.27 -7.41 0.51
C GLY A 164 21.54 -7.50 -0.99
#